data_a1ec2baefb381f404f1a24dc20acfb99
#
_entry.id   a1ec2baefb381f404f1a24dc20acfb99
#
_cell.length_a   1.000
_cell.length_b   1.000
_cell.length_c   1.000
_cell.angle_alpha   90.00
_cell.angle_beta   90.00
_cell.angle_gamma   90.00
#
_symmetry.space_group_name_H-M   'P 1'
#
loop_
_entity.id
_entity.type
_entity.pdbx_description
1 polymer ?
#
loop_
_entity_poly.entity_id
_entity_poly.type
_entity_poly.pdbx_seq_one_letter_code
_entity_poly.pdbx_strand_id
1 'polypeptide(L)'
;MKIFIHLPTWLGDAVMASPALYAIKEHFKNAQFILYGSLVSTALFKEFPNSKIIIENKQTRYKQALSLRKELGKIDFSFAFRSAFSSKIILHILKTKRRYFFDKNKHKEEHQVLKYLYFIENSLSIKAHFKDLKLPFKLKFQSPLVLKNGKKILGLNPGASFGSAKRWDASYFAKVALNFNQSHEILIFGAGKAEQELCNEIYQILKEQNIKVKNLCNKTTIKTLCQNIAFCDLFITNDSGPMHLSAVYKVKTVVIFGPTKFTQTSPWQNQNARWVHLVLACMPCMQKTCPLKHHKCMKDLKPQRVIEEARNLLKL
;
A
#
# COMPACT_ATOMS: atom_id res chain seq x y z
N MET A 1 4.88 -26.25 -15.35
CA MET A 1 5.92 -25.53 -14.57
C MET A 1 5.27 -24.87 -13.37
N LYS A 2 5.87 -24.97 -12.18
CA LYS A 2 5.38 -24.37 -10.93
C LYS A 2 6.33 -23.28 -10.45
N ILE A 3 5.78 -22.13 -10.07
CA ILE A 3 6.53 -20.97 -9.59
C ILE A 3 5.98 -20.56 -8.22
N PHE A 4 6.83 -20.55 -7.21
CA PHE A 4 6.49 -20.13 -5.87
C PHE A 4 6.95 -18.69 -5.62
N ILE A 5 6.05 -17.82 -5.16
CA ILE A 5 6.35 -16.42 -4.88
C ILE A 5 6.00 -16.11 -3.42
N HIS A 6 7.03 -15.77 -2.63
CA HIS A 6 6.86 -15.26 -1.29
C HIS A 6 6.67 -13.75 -1.34
N LEU A 7 5.43 -13.31 -1.23
CA LEU A 7 4.99 -11.93 -1.37
C LEU A 7 5.54 -11.02 -0.26
N PRO A 8 5.67 -9.70 -0.49
CA PRO A 8 5.93 -8.72 0.56
C PRO A 8 4.88 -8.79 1.68
N THR A 9 5.25 -8.39 2.90
CA THR A 9 4.36 -8.47 4.06
C THR A 9 3.31 -7.37 4.09
N TRP A 10 3.73 -6.14 3.73
CA TRP A 10 2.91 -4.94 3.86
C TRP A 10 2.14 -4.64 2.58
N LEU A 11 0.97 -4.02 2.72
CA LEU A 11 0.12 -3.64 1.59
C LEU A 11 0.88 -2.80 0.55
N GLY A 12 1.55 -1.74 0.99
CA GLY A 12 2.28 -0.85 0.09
C GLY A 12 3.39 -1.56 -0.69
N ASP A 13 4.20 -2.37 0.00
CA ASP A 13 5.25 -3.17 -0.66
C ASP A 13 4.66 -4.18 -1.65
N ALA A 14 3.53 -4.80 -1.32
CA ALA A 14 2.85 -5.75 -2.22
C ALA A 14 2.32 -5.03 -3.48
N VAL A 15 1.76 -3.82 -3.34
CA VAL A 15 1.36 -3.00 -4.49
C VAL A 15 2.58 -2.63 -5.34
N MET A 16 3.65 -2.15 -4.72
CA MET A 16 4.88 -1.77 -5.42
C MET A 16 5.60 -2.96 -6.09
N ALA A 17 5.39 -4.19 -5.60
CA ALA A 17 5.92 -5.39 -6.23
C ALA A 17 5.10 -5.84 -7.46
N SER A 18 3.92 -5.27 -7.70
CA SER A 18 3.02 -5.74 -8.77
C SER A 18 3.65 -5.74 -10.16
N PRO A 19 4.42 -4.73 -10.61
CA PRO A 19 5.06 -4.78 -11.93
C PRO A 19 6.03 -5.97 -12.06
N ALA A 20 6.79 -6.26 -11.01
CA ALA A 20 7.73 -7.38 -10.98
C ALA A 20 7.01 -8.74 -11.00
N LEU A 21 5.85 -8.86 -10.31
CA LEU A 21 5.03 -10.07 -10.38
C LEU A 21 4.48 -10.30 -11.80
N TYR A 22 4.02 -9.24 -12.45
CA TYR A 22 3.55 -9.33 -13.83
C TYR A 22 4.68 -9.62 -14.83
N ALA A 23 5.90 -9.12 -14.60
CA ALA A 23 7.08 -9.49 -15.39
C ALA A 23 7.38 -11.00 -15.30
N ILE A 24 7.31 -11.59 -14.08
CA ILE A 24 7.42 -13.05 -13.92
C ILE A 24 6.32 -13.77 -14.70
N LYS A 25 5.07 -13.30 -14.60
CA LYS A 25 3.93 -13.91 -15.29
C LYS A 25 4.08 -13.87 -16.81
N GLU A 26 4.58 -12.79 -17.35
CA GLU A 26 4.80 -12.64 -18.79
C GLU A 26 5.92 -13.52 -19.32
N HIS A 27 7.00 -13.62 -18.54
CA HIS A 27 8.11 -14.50 -18.89
C HIS A 27 7.69 -15.98 -18.84
N PHE A 28 6.82 -16.36 -17.91
CA PHE A 28 6.34 -17.73 -17.71
C PHE A 28 4.83 -17.86 -17.97
N LYS A 29 4.39 -17.61 -19.18
CA LYS A 29 2.97 -17.50 -19.58
C LYS A 29 2.08 -18.67 -19.13
N ASN A 30 2.60 -19.90 -19.18
CA ASN A 30 1.86 -21.13 -18.90
C ASN A 30 2.19 -21.74 -17.51
N ALA A 31 2.83 -20.98 -16.62
CA ALA A 31 3.17 -21.44 -15.30
C ALA A 31 1.97 -21.42 -14.35
N GLN A 32 1.94 -22.37 -13.41
CA GLN A 32 1.11 -22.31 -12.22
C GLN A 32 1.85 -21.51 -11.16
N PHE A 33 1.23 -20.46 -10.64
CA PHE A 33 1.78 -19.62 -9.59
C PHE A 33 1.28 -20.07 -8.21
N ILE A 34 2.15 -20.10 -7.23
CA ILE A 34 1.82 -20.31 -5.81
C ILE A 34 2.21 -19.00 -5.09
N LEU A 35 1.20 -18.23 -4.72
CA LEU A 35 1.40 -16.95 -4.03
C LEU A 35 1.26 -17.16 -2.52
N TYR A 36 2.36 -17.08 -1.80
CA TYR A 36 2.46 -17.28 -0.36
C TYR A 36 2.78 -15.96 0.34
N GLY A 37 2.04 -15.59 1.37
CA GLY A 37 2.28 -14.32 2.05
C GLY A 37 1.30 -13.99 3.18
N SER A 38 1.35 -12.76 3.67
CA SER A 38 0.41 -12.27 4.68
C SER A 38 -1.02 -12.23 4.12
N LEU A 39 -2.02 -12.23 5.03
CA LEU A 39 -3.43 -12.10 4.65
C LEU A 39 -3.66 -10.89 3.71
N VAL A 40 -3.02 -9.76 4.00
CA VAL A 40 -3.18 -8.53 3.22
C VAL A 40 -2.56 -8.64 1.82
N SER A 41 -1.34 -9.15 1.72
CA SER A 41 -0.66 -9.29 0.42
C SER A 41 -1.30 -10.36 -0.45
N THR A 42 -1.74 -11.47 0.13
CA THR A 42 -2.44 -12.53 -0.61
C THR A 42 -3.83 -12.09 -1.07
N ALA A 43 -4.57 -11.35 -0.23
CA ALA A 43 -5.86 -10.79 -0.62
C ALA A 43 -5.76 -9.82 -1.81
N LEU A 44 -4.65 -9.06 -1.90
CA LEU A 44 -4.37 -8.14 -3.01
C LEU A 44 -4.24 -8.87 -4.35
N PHE A 45 -3.71 -10.09 -4.33
CA PHE A 45 -3.48 -10.91 -5.54
C PHE A 45 -4.43 -12.10 -5.66
N LYS A 46 -5.57 -12.07 -4.95
CA LYS A 46 -6.52 -13.20 -4.94
C LYS A 46 -7.00 -13.60 -6.34
N GLU A 47 -7.13 -12.64 -7.26
CA GLU A 47 -7.56 -12.87 -8.65
C GLU A 47 -6.36 -12.92 -9.63
N PHE A 48 -5.14 -13.17 -9.14
CA PHE A 48 -3.97 -13.30 -10.01
C PHE A 48 -4.10 -14.54 -10.89
N PRO A 49 -3.87 -14.43 -12.21
CA PRO A 49 -4.14 -15.50 -13.14
C PRO A 49 -3.34 -16.78 -12.86
N ASN A 50 -3.99 -17.93 -12.99
CA ASN A 50 -3.41 -19.27 -12.81
C ASN A 50 -2.64 -19.42 -11.48
N SER A 51 -3.23 -18.91 -10.37
CA SER A 51 -2.56 -18.93 -9.08
C SER A 51 -3.31 -19.68 -7.99
N LYS A 52 -2.53 -20.35 -7.12
CA LYS A 52 -2.94 -20.87 -5.83
C LYS A 52 -2.50 -19.89 -4.76
N ILE A 53 -3.43 -19.44 -3.92
CA ILE A 53 -3.18 -18.49 -2.83
C ILE A 53 -2.98 -19.25 -1.52
N ILE A 54 -1.90 -18.96 -0.80
CA ILE A 54 -1.60 -19.56 0.49
C ILE A 54 -1.25 -18.48 1.51
N ILE A 55 -2.04 -18.40 2.56
CA ILE A 55 -1.81 -17.42 3.65
C ILE A 55 -0.75 -17.98 4.59
N GLU A 56 0.28 -17.16 4.86
CA GLU A 56 1.34 -17.48 5.79
C GLU A 56 0.84 -17.49 7.23
N ASN A 57 0.99 -18.62 7.93
CA ASN A 57 0.85 -18.64 9.38
C ASN A 57 2.21 -18.31 10.02
N LYS A 58 2.33 -17.11 10.59
CA LYS A 58 3.59 -16.63 11.17
C LYS A 58 4.10 -17.47 12.35
N GLN A 59 3.21 -18.07 13.13
CA GLN A 59 3.57 -18.87 14.31
C GLN A 59 4.11 -20.25 13.91
N THR A 60 3.56 -20.85 12.86
CA THR A 60 3.88 -22.21 12.42
C THR A 60 4.51 -22.26 11.02
N ARG A 61 5.09 -21.13 10.55
CA ARG A 61 5.57 -20.94 9.17
C ARG A 61 6.49 -22.06 8.64
N TYR A 62 7.37 -22.58 9.48
CA TYR A 62 8.30 -23.65 9.08
C TYR A 62 7.61 -25.01 9.00
N LYS A 63 6.70 -25.32 9.94
CA LYS A 63 5.84 -26.50 9.85
C LYS A 63 4.94 -26.44 8.61
N GLN A 64 4.37 -25.26 8.34
CA GLN A 64 3.60 -25.01 7.13
C GLN A 64 4.45 -25.19 5.86
N ALA A 65 5.70 -24.72 5.84
CA ALA A 65 6.60 -24.91 4.71
C ALA A 65 6.94 -26.39 4.47
N LEU A 66 7.11 -27.19 5.54
CA LEU A 66 7.31 -28.65 5.44
C LEU A 66 6.08 -29.37 4.86
N SER A 67 4.88 -28.97 5.29
CA SER A 67 3.63 -29.47 4.71
C SER A 67 3.52 -29.12 3.22
N LEU A 68 3.79 -27.85 2.88
CA LEU A 68 3.79 -27.38 1.50
C LEU A 68 4.83 -28.09 0.62
N ARG A 69 5.99 -28.45 1.17
CA ARG A 69 6.99 -29.27 0.45
C ARG A 69 6.41 -30.62 -0.01
N LYS A 70 5.59 -31.26 0.84
CA LYS A 70 4.93 -32.53 0.51
C LYS A 70 3.82 -32.31 -0.53
N GLU A 71 2.97 -31.31 -0.29
CA GLU A 71 1.80 -31.00 -1.11
C GLU A 71 2.16 -30.51 -2.52
N LEU A 72 3.08 -29.55 -2.62
CA LEU A 72 3.44 -28.91 -3.89
C LEU A 72 4.42 -29.75 -4.71
N GLY A 73 5.18 -30.63 -4.06
CA GLY A 73 6.20 -31.44 -4.71
C GLY A 73 7.32 -30.58 -5.30
N LYS A 74 7.71 -30.87 -6.53
CA LYS A 74 8.80 -30.18 -7.24
C LYS A 74 8.34 -28.82 -7.75
N ILE A 75 9.09 -27.77 -7.41
CA ILE A 75 8.89 -26.38 -7.83
C ILE A 75 10.06 -26.00 -8.75
N ASP A 76 9.77 -25.37 -9.89
CA ASP A 76 10.81 -25.01 -10.84
C ASP A 76 11.56 -23.75 -10.39
N PHE A 77 10.82 -22.69 -9.98
CA PHE A 77 11.39 -21.41 -9.54
C PHE A 77 10.73 -20.95 -8.24
N SER A 78 11.51 -20.32 -7.37
CA SER A 78 10.95 -19.61 -6.21
C SER A 78 11.59 -18.24 -6.04
N PHE A 79 10.75 -17.24 -5.74
CA PHE A 79 11.15 -15.85 -5.55
C PHE A 79 10.71 -15.37 -4.17
N ALA A 80 11.62 -14.87 -3.36
CA ALA A 80 11.30 -14.20 -2.12
C ALA A 80 11.41 -12.69 -2.29
N PHE A 81 10.30 -11.97 -2.25
CA PHE A 81 10.24 -10.51 -2.27
C PHE A 81 10.53 -9.86 -0.92
N ARG A 82 10.91 -10.67 0.06
CA ARG A 82 11.30 -10.24 1.41
C ARG A 82 12.78 -10.55 1.63
N SER A 83 13.51 -9.60 2.21
CA SER A 83 14.92 -9.81 2.62
C SER A 83 15.06 -10.51 3.98
N ALA A 84 13.97 -10.92 4.63
CA ALA A 84 13.99 -11.56 5.94
C ALA A 84 14.62 -12.96 5.88
N PHE A 85 15.41 -13.31 6.91
CA PHE A 85 16.07 -14.62 7.03
C PHE A 85 15.05 -15.79 7.00
N SER A 86 13.89 -15.61 7.65
CA SER A 86 12.80 -16.59 7.59
C SER A 86 12.34 -16.92 6.17
N SER A 87 12.36 -15.95 5.26
CA SER A 87 12.00 -16.18 3.85
C SER A 87 13.02 -17.07 3.16
N LYS A 88 14.31 -16.90 3.47
CA LYS A 88 15.37 -17.76 2.95
C LYS A 88 15.16 -19.21 3.41
N ILE A 89 14.90 -19.43 4.70
CA ILE A 89 14.64 -20.76 5.26
C ILE A 89 13.43 -21.42 4.57
N ILE A 90 12.31 -20.71 4.43
CA ILE A 90 11.11 -21.24 3.77
C ILE A 90 11.42 -21.73 2.36
N LEU A 91 12.12 -20.91 1.55
CA LEU A 91 12.48 -21.30 0.18
C LEU A 91 13.46 -22.48 0.13
N HIS A 92 14.31 -22.66 1.16
CA HIS A 92 15.19 -23.83 1.24
C HIS A 92 14.46 -25.11 1.68
N ILE A 93 13.44 -24.99 2.53
CA ILE A 93 12.58 -26.14 2.90
C ILE A 93 11.86 -26.68 1.66
N LEU A 94 11.39 -25.82 0.76
CA LEU A 94 10.68 -26.24 -0.46
C LEU A 94 11.61 -26.95 -1.45
N LYS A 95 11.08 -27.98 -2.18
CA LYS A 95 11.81 -28.69 -3.25
C LYS A 95 11.87 -27.84 -4.52
N THR A 96 12.71 -26.79 -4.52
CA THR A 96 12.81 -25.83 -5.64
C THR A 96 14.12 -26.03 -6.40
N LYS A 97 14.06 -26.00 -7.75
CA LYS A 97 15.25 -26.08 -8.61
C LYS A 97 16.09 -24.81 -8.53
N ARG A 98 15.47 -23.62 -8.69
CA ARG A 98 16.13 -22.31 -8.67
C ARG A 98 15.46 -21.39 -7.67
N ARG A 99 16.25 -20.76 -6.78
CA ARG A 99 15.79 -19.86 -5.72
C ARG A 99 16.39 -18.49 -5.90
N TYR A 100 15.56 -17.45 -5.79
CA TYR A 100 15.95 -16.06 -5.90
C TYR A 100 15.48 -15.29 -4.68
N PHE A 101 16.35 -14.40 -4.19
CA PHE A 101 16.11 -13.66 -2.95
C PHE A 101 16.31 -12.17 -3.19
N PHE A 102 15.30 -11.40 -2.85
CA PHE A 102 15.37 -9.95 -2.86
C PHE A 102 16.38 -9.45 -1.81
N ASP A 103 17.30 -8.60 -2.24
CA ASP A 103 18.25 -7.92 -1.36
C ASP A 103 17.89 -6.44 -1.26
N LYS A 104 17.40 -6.02 -0.09
CA LYS A 104 17.02 -4.63 0.19
C LYS A 104 18.20 -3.65 0.13
N ASN A 105 19.43 -4.14 0.24
CA ASN A 105 20.64 -3.32 0.23
C ASN A 105 21.15 -3.01 -1.18
N LYS A 106 20.68 -3.74 -2.20
CA LYS A 106 20.92 -3.38 -3.59
C LYS A 106 20.04 -2.22 -4.00
N HIS A 107 20.61 -1.31 -4.81
CA HIS A 107 19.88 -0.14 -5.36
C HIS A 107 19.19 0.71 -4.27
N LYS A 108 19.88 1.01 -3.17
CA LYS A 108 19.30 1.66 -1.97
C LYS A 108 18.59 2.98 -2.26
N GLU A 109 19.08 3.78 -3.19
CA GLU A 109 18.54 5.11 -3.49
C GLU A 109 17.35 5.08 -4.48
N GLU A 110 17.11 3.93 -5.11
CA GLU A 110 16.05 3.77 -6.08
C GLU A 110 14.66 3.66 -5.42
N HIS A 111 13.62 3.98 -6.19
CA HIS A 111 12.24 3.75 -5.77
C HIS A 111 11.96 2.25 -5.60
N GLN A 112 11.16 1.88 -4.59
CA GLN A 112 10.92 0.47 -4.24
C GLN A 112 10.35 -0.36 -5.40
N VAL A 113 9.57 0.24 -6.31
CA VAL A 113 9.10 -0.42 -7.54
C VAL A 113 10.27 -0.86 -8.42
N LEU A 114 11.25 0.04 -8.63
CA LEU A 114 12.44 -0.27 -9.42
C LEU A 114 13.32 -1.33 -8.76
N LYS A 115 13.46 -1.30 -7.43
CA LYS A 115 14.20 -2.35 -6.69
C LYS A 115 13.60 -3.74 -6.95
N TYR A 116 12.27 -3.87 -6.94
CA TYR A 116 11.60 -5.14 -7.22
C TYR A 116 11.72 -5.54 -8.70
N LEU A 117 11.65 -4.59 -9.63
CA LEU A 117 11.86 -4.86 -11.05
C LEU A 117 13.28 -5.34 -11.31
N TYR A 118 14.32 -4.61 -10.84
CA TYR A 118 15.72 -5.01 -10.98
C TYR A 118 16.01 -6.38 -10.35
N PHE A 119 15.35 -6.70 -9.23
CA PHE A 119 15.46 -8.03 -8.65
C PHE A 119 15.04 -9.12 -9.64
N ILE A 120 13.90 -8.96 -10.32
CA ILE A 120 13.39 -9.95 -11.27
C ILE A 120 14.17 -9.91 -12.59
N GLU A 121 14.49 -8.74 -13.11
CA GLU A 121 15.29 -8.58 -14.32
C GLU A 121 16.64 -9.29 -14.19
N ASN A 122 17.34 -9.08 -13.06
CA ASN A 122 18.62 -9.74 -12.79
C ASN A 122 18.46 -11.24 -12.52
N SER A 123 17.38 -11.67 -11.87
CA SER A 123 17.14 -13.10 -11.56
C SER A 123 16.86 -13.93 -12.79
N LEU A 124 16.19 -13.34 -13.79
CA LEU A 124 15.71 -14.05 -14.98
C LEU A 124 16.47 -13.62 -16.27
N SER A 125 17.40 -12.67 -16.19
CA SER A 125 18.11 -12.08 -17.33
C SER A 125 17.13 -11.53 -18.39
N ILE A 126 16.11 -10.80 -17.96
CA ILE A 126 15.08 -10.18 -18.79
C ILE A 126 15.03 -8.67 -18.58
N LYS A 127 14.36 -7.96 -19.49
CA LYS A 127 13.89 -6.58 -19.29
C LYS A 127 12.39 -6.59 -19.07
N ALA A 128 11.90 -5.92 -18.05
CA ALA A 128 10.47 -5.77 -17.80
C ALA A 128 9.91 -4.70 -18.77
N HIS A 129 8.87 -5.07 -19.52
CA HIS A 129 8.21 -4.15 -20.46
C HIS A 129 7.30 -3.14 -19.76
N PHE A 130 6.82 -3.45 -18.56
CA PHE A 130 5.88 -2.63 -17.81
C PHE A 130 6.49 -2.19 -16.48
N LYS A 131 6.32 -0.92 -16.17
CA LYS A 131 6.67 -0.33 -14.87
C LYS A 131 5.44 0.15 -14.10
N ASP A 132 4.25 0.10 -14.70
CA ASP A 132 3.01 0.54 -14.07
C ASP A 132 2.56 -0.40 -12.97
N LEU A 133 2.01 0.18 -11.90
CA LEU A 133 1.34 -0.60 -10.86
C LEU A 133 0.09 -1.24 -11.44
N LYS A 134 -0.10 -2.54 -11.17
CA LYS A 134 -1.23 -3.31 -11.68
C LYS A 134 -1.75 -4.29 -10.64
N LEU A 135 -3.05 -4.29 -10.43
CA LEU A 135 -3.73 -5.25 -9.57
C LEU A 135 -4.64 -6.15 -10.39
N PRO A 136 -4.86 -7.42 -9.97
CA PRO A 136 -5.64 -8.36 -10.76
C PRO A 136 -7.16 -8.13 -10.68
N PHE A 137 -7.60 -7.17 -9.87
CA PHE A 137 -9.03 -6.91 -9.71
C PHE A 137 -9.64 -6.17 -10.91
N LYS A 138 -10.76 -6.67 -11.37
CA LYS A 138 -11.69 -5.88 -12.18
C LYS A 138 -12.55 -5.06 -11.23
N LEU A 139 -12.41 -3.75 -11.25
CA LEU A 139 -13.29 -2.87 -10.50
C LEU A 139 -14.66 -2.84 -11.16
N LYS A 140 -15.72 -2.83 -10.35
CA LYS A 140 -17.06 -2.53 -10.86
C LYS A 140 -17.14 -1.03 -11.17
N PHE A 141 -17.74 -0.67 -12.30
CA PHE A 141 -17.91 0.73 -12.73
C PHE A 141 -18.87 1.55 -11.87
N GLN A 142 -19.58 0.93 -10.94
CA GLN A 142 -20.46 1.62 -10.00
C GLN A 142 -19.78 1.76 -8.65
N SER A 143 -19.77 2.98 -8.11
CA SER A 143 -19.36 3.19 -6.72
C SER A 143 -20.23 2.32 -5.82
N PRO A 144 -19.66 1.52 -4.90
CA PRO A 144 -20.44 0.80 -3.90
C PRO A 144 -21.19 1.75 -2.96
N LEU A 145 -20.83 3.03 -2.99
CA LEU A 145 -21.46 4.11 -2.27
C LEU A 145 -22.22 4.97 -3.29
N VAL A 146 -23.47 4.62 -3.55
CA VAL A 146 -24.35 5.46 -4.37
C VAL A 146 -24.57 6.77 -3.65
N LEU A 147 -23.91 7.83 -4.14
CA LEU A 147 -24.13 9.19 -3.66
C LEU A 147 -25.36 9.74 -4.37
N LYS A 148 -26.48 9.81 -3.65
CA LYS A 148 -27.76 10.29 -4.21
C LYS A 148 -27.78 11.78 -4.58
N ASN A 149 -26.73 12.54 -4.26
CA ASN A 149 -26.73 14.03 -4.26
C ASN A 149 -25.72 14.66 -5.23
N GLY A 150 -25.10 13.91 -6.13
CA GLY A 150 -24.12 14.48 -7.08
C GLY A 150 -22.80 15.01 -6.46
N LYS A 151 -22.61 14.89 -5.14
CA LYS A 151 -21.37 15.31 -4.47
C LYS A 151 -20.20 14.38 -4.86
N LYS A 152 -19.00 14.95 -4.93
CA LYS A 152 -17.74 14.24 -5.08
C LYS A 152 -17.37 13.48 -3.80
N ILE A 153 -16.35 12.63 -3.86
CA ILE A 153 -15.86 11.84 -2.72
C ILE A 153 -14.49 12.31 -2.30
N LEU A 154 -14.37 12.71 -1.02
CA LEU A 154 -13.10 12.90 -0.35
C LEU A 154 -12.80 11.70 0.54
N GLY A 155 -11.74 10.97 0.23
CA GLY A 155 -11.22 9.90 1.08
C GLY A 155 -10.13 10.40 2.02
N LEU A 156 -10.19 10.01 3.28
CA LEU A 156 -9.18 10.28 4.31
C LEU A 156 -8.58 8.98 4.81
N ASN A 157 -7.25 8.86 4.82
CA ASN A 157 -6.55 7.73 5.43
C ASN A 157 -5.53 8.21 6.46
N PRO A 158 -5.94 8.38 7.72
CA PRO A 158 -5.08 8.90 8.78
C PRO A 158 -4.11 7.86 9.34
N GLY A 159 -4.29 6.60 8.98
CA GLY A 159 -3.49 5.48 9.46
C GLY A 159 -2.10 5.39 8.85
N ALA A 160 -1.20 4.71 9.56
CA ALA A 160 0.08 4.25 9.05
C ALA A 160 0.56 3.05 9.88
N SER A 161 0.57 1.87 9.27
CA SER A 161 0.97 0.62 9.95
C SER A 161 2.47 0.54 10.26
N PHE A 162 3.30 1.38 9.64
CA PHE A 162 4.73 1.47 9.93
C PHE A 162 5.00 1.90 11.38
N GLY A 163 4.24 2.89 11.88
CA GLY A 163 4.38 3.42 13.23
C GLY A 163 3.77 4.81 13.39
N SER A 164 3.67 5.27 14.65
CA SER A 164 3.08 6.56 15.00
C SER A 164 3.81 7.77 14.40
N ALA A 165 5.12 7.62 14.12
CA ALA A 165 5.91 8.70 13.52
C ALA A 165 5.38 9.18 12.16
N LYS A 166 4.65 8.35 11.43
CA LYS A 166 4.03 8.70 10.13
C LYS A 166 2.60 9.25 10.24
N ARG A 167 2.02 9.31 11.44
CA ARG A 167 0.62 9.70 11.63
C ARG A 167 0.51 11.20 11.82
N TRP A 168 -0.20 11.84 10.92
CA TRP A 168 -0.58 13.24 11.04
C TRP A 168 -1.76 13.36 12.02
N ASP A 169 -1.95 14.54 12.58
CA ASP A 169 -2.94 14.79 13.62
C ASP A 169 -4.37 14.58 13.12
N ALA A 170 -5.23 13.94 13.92
CA ALA A 170 -6.62 13.68 13.56
C ALA A 170 -7.40 15.00 13.36
N SER A 171 -7.17 15.99 14.23
CA SER A 171 -7.80 17.29 14.11
C SER A 171 -7.41 18.03 12.81
N TYR A 172 -6.22 17.78 12.29
CA TYR A 172 -5.75 18.34 11.05
C TYR A 172 -6.44 17.69 9.84
N PHE A 173 -6.64 16.36 9.84
CA PHE A 173 -7.48 15.69 8.84
C PHE A 173 -8.92 16.21 8.86
N ALA A 174 -9.50 16.42 10.05
CA ALA A 174 -10.84 16.98 10.19
C ALA A 174 -10.92 18.41 9.61
N LYS A 175 -9.92 19.26 9.87
CA LYS A 175 -9.84 20.62 9.28
C LYS A 175 -9.78 20.60 7.76
N VAL A 176 -9.03 19.64 7.16
CA VAL A 176 -9.03 19.46 5.70
C VAL A 176 -10.43 19.04 5.21
N ALA A 177 -11.06 18.06 5.87
CA ALA A 177 -12.41 17.62 5.50
C ALA A 177 -13.44 18.76 5.55
N LEU A 178 -13.41 19.58 6.59
CA LEU A 178 -14.26 20.77 6.74
C LEU A 178 -14.13 21.76 5.58
N ASN A 179 -12.95 21.87 5.00
CA ASN A 179 -12.73 22.77 3.87
C ASN A 179 -13.41 22.31 2.56
N PHE A 180 -13.71 21.02 2.45
CA PHE A 180 -14.31 20.41 1.25
C PHE A 180 -15.74 19.87 1.47
N ASN A 181 -16.33 19.98 2.65
CA ASN A 181 -17.59 19.36 3.02
C ASN A 181 -18.80 19.78 2.17
N GLN A 182 -18.79 21.01 1.63
CA GLN A 182 -19.87 21.52 0.80
C GLN A 182 -19.93 20.78 -0.55
N SER A 183 -18.80 20.43 -1.11
CA SER A 183 -18.66 19.81 -2.43
C SER A 183 -18.40 18.28 -2.38
N HIS A 184 -17.99 17.75 -1.24
CA HIS A 184 -17.60 16.33 -1.11
C HIS A 184 -18.31 15.63 0.05
N GLU A 185 -18.64 14.35 -0.14
CA GLU A 185 -18.90 13.42 0.97
C GLU A 185 -17.57 12.86 1.49
N ILE A 186 -17.48 12.69 2.82
CA ILE A 186 -16.25 12.31 3.49
C ILE A 186 -16.27 10.82 3.81
N LEU A 187 -15.24 10.09 3.37
CA LEU A 187 -14.99 8.70 3.72
C LEU A 187 -13.70 8.59 4.52
N ILE A 188 -13.72 7.90 5.66
CA ILE A 188 -12.54 7.66 6.49
C ILE A 188 -12.15 6.19 6.37
N PHE A 189 -10.90 5.92 6.01
CA PHE A 189 -10.34 4.58 5.86
C PHE A 189 -9.31 4.29 6.94
N GLY A 190 -9.23 3.04 7.37
CA GLY A 190 -8.24 2.57 8.32
C GLY A 190 -8.42 1.08 8.61
N ALA A 191 -7.43 0.47 9.23
CA ALA A 191 -7.46 -0.93 9.63
C ALA A 191 -6.68 -1.18 10.94
N GLY A 192 -7.26 -1.99 11.83
CA GLY A 192 -6.68 -2.34 13.11
C GLY A 192 -6.97 -1.31 14.20
N LYS A 193 -6.74 -1.74 15.47
CA LYS A 193 -7.14 -0.98 16.67
C LYS A 193 -6.56 0.44 16.72
N ALA A 194 -5.26 0.58 16.46
CA ALA A 194 -4.58 1.87 16.56
C ALA A 194 -4.98 2.89 15.46
N GLU A 195 -5.48 2.45 14.30
CA GLU A 195 -6.03 3.33 13.27
C GLU A 195 -7.50 3.63 13.52
N GLN A 196 -8.21 2.72 14.18
CA GLN A 196 -9.61 2.89 14.55
C GLN A 196 -9.80 4.07 15.52
N GLU A 197 -8.89 4.26 16.47
CA GLU A 197 -8.93 5.41 17.41
C GLU A 197 -8.84 6.73 16.64
N LEU A 198 -7.87 6.86 15.73
CA LEU A 198 -7.73 8.05 14.88
C LEU A 198 -8.95 8.29 13.98
N CYS A 199 -9.46 7.22 13.35
CA CYS A 199 -10.64 7.33 12.49
C CYS A 199 -11.89 7.75 13.28
N ASN A 200 -12.05 7.26 14.50
CA ASN A 200 -13.16 7.64 15.37
C ASN A 200 -13.04 9.09 15.84
N GLU A 201 -11.83 9.55 16.19
CA GLU A 201 -11.60 10.95 16.56
C GLU A 201 -12.00 11.91 15.42
N ILE A 202 -11.53 11.66 14.20
CA ILE A 202 -11.92 12.45 13.01
C ILE A 202 -13.44 12.40 12.81
N TYR A 203 -14.04 11.22 12.94
CA TYR A 203 -15.47 11.02 12.79
C TYR A 203 -16.27 11.85 13.77
N GLN A 204 -15.89 11.87 15.06
CA GLN A 204 -16.57 12.64 16.11
C GLN A 204 -16.46 14.15 15.85
N ILE A 205 -15.26 14.67 15.58
CA ILE A 205 -15.06 16.09 15.25
C ILE A 205 -15.98 16.55 14.09
N LEU A 206 -16.11 15.72 13.06
CA LEU A 206 -16.95 16.06 11.90
C LEU A 206 -18.44 15.93 12.21
N LYS A 207 -18.84 14.96 13.01
CA LYS A 207 -20.24 14.76 13.44
C LYS A 207 -20.74 15.88 14.33
N GLU A 208 -19.92 16.37 15.26
CA GLU A 208 -20.25 17.54 16.12
C GLU A 208 -20.54 18.81 15.30
N GLN A 209 -19.97 18.90 14.09
CA GLN A 209 -20.22 19.99 13.15
C GLN A 209 -21.29 19.65 12.10
N ASN A 210 -22.10 18.62 12.34
CA ASN A 210 -23.18 18.15 11.45
C ASN A 210 -22.71 17.80 10.03
N ILE A 211 -21.44 17.37 9.85
CA ILE A 211 -20.90 16.98 8.54
C ILE A 211 -21.29 15.54 8.22
N LYS A 212 -21.71 15.31 6.97
CA LYS A 212 -22.00 13.98 6.45
C LYS A 212 -20.69 13.22 6.19
N VAL A 213 -20.41 12.24 7.05
CA VAL A 213 -19.17 11.44 7.02
C VAL A 213 -19.48 9.97 7.24
N LYS A 214 -18.75 9.08 6.55
CA LYS A 214 -18.83 7.63 6.76
C LYS A 214 -17.46 7.12 7.25
N ASN A 215 -17.43 6.51 8.44
CA ASN A 215 -16.27 5.82 8.96
C ASN A 215 -16.27 4.36 8.47
N LEU A 216 -15.36 4.04 7.55
CA LEU A 216 -15.17 2.72 6.94
C LEU A 216 -14.00 1.95 7.57
N CYS A 217 -13.43 2.44 8.67
CA CYS A 217 -12.36 1.76 9.38
C CYS A 217 -12.81 0.36 9.82
N ASN A 218 -12.00 -0.66 9.52
CA ASN A 218 -12.29 -2.09 9.75
C ASN A 218 -13.55 -2.63 9.03
N LYS A 219 -14.16 -1.87 8.11
CA LYS A 219 -15.39 -2.26 7.40
C LYS A 219 -15.15 -2.60 5.92
N THR A 220 -13.89 -2.64 5.49
CA THR A 220 -13.55 -2.94 4.10
C THR A 220 -12.69 -4.19 3.98
N THR A 221 -12.94 -5.00 2.97
CA THR A 221 -11.98 -5.98 2.45
C THR A 221 -10.93 -5.26 1.61
N ILE A 222 -9.82 -5.91 1.26
CA ILE A 222 -8.81 -5.31 0.36
C ILE A 222 -9.43 -4.92 -0.99
N LYS A 223 -10.31 -5.76 -1.55
CA LYS A 223 -11.00 -5.48 -2.82
C LYS A 223 -11.92 -4.27 -2.71
N THR A 224 -12.74 -4.18 -1.67
CA THR A 224 -13.63 -3.04 -1.46
C THR A 224 -12.89 -1.77 -1.07
N LEU A 225 -11.74 -1.88 -0.37
CA LEU A 225 -10.85 -0.75 -0.13
C LEU A 225 -10.30 -0.19 -1.45
N CYS A 226 -9.78 -1.06 -2.33
CA CYS A 226 -9.31 -0.68 -3.66
C CYS A 226 -10.43 0.03 -4.46
N GLN A 227 -11.64 -0.53 -4.42
CA GLN A 227 -12.80 0.02 -5.12
C GLN A 227 -13.18 1.39 -4.59
N ASN A 228 -13.30 1.55 -3.26
CA ASN A 228 -13.65 2.85 -2.66
C ASN A 228 -12.59 3.92 -2.92
N ILE A 229 -11.30 3.57 -2.85
CA ILE A 229 -10.22 4.52 -3.16
C ILE A 229 -10.27 4.93 -4.64
N ALA A 230 -10.49 3.98 -5.56
CA ALA A 230 -10.57 4.27 -6.99
C ALA A 230 -11.70 5.24 -7.36
N PHE A 231 -12.75 5.33 -6.54
CA PHE A 231 -13.88 6.24 -6.72
C PHE A 231 -13.74 7.57 -5.96
N CYS A 232 -12.64 7.78 -5.22
CA CYS A 232 -12.39 9.08 -4.62
C CYS A 232 -12.01 10.12 -5.70
N ASP A 233 -12.65 11.29 -5.67
CA ASP A 233 -12.26 12.44 -6.47
C ASP A 233 -11.01 13.14 -5.90
N LEU A 234 -10.86 13.04 -4.57
CA LEU A 234 -9.69 13.51 -3.82
C LEU A 234 -9.37 12.51 -2.70
N PHE A 235 -8.10 12.20 -2.50
CA PHE A 235 -7.64 11.32 -1.44
C PHE A 235 -6.52 11.96 -0.63
N ILE A 236 -6.71 12.10 0.68
CA ILE A 236 -5.71 12.67 1.61
C ILE A 236 -5.20 11.54 2.50
N THR A 237 -3.90 11.31 2.51
CA THR A 237 -3.33 10.15 3.21
C THR A 237 -1.94 10.44 3.76
N ASN A 238 -1.58 9.74 4.82
CA ASN A 238 -0.18 9.60 5.21
C ASN A 238 0.57 8.66 4.23
N ASP A 239 1.90 8.66 4.28
CA ASP A 239 2.74 7.67 3.59
C ASP A 239 2.44 6.24 4.12
N SER A 240 1.54 5.54 3.45
CA SER A 240 0.97 4.26 3.88
C SER A 240 0.52 3.38 2.71
N GLY A 241 0.10 2.15 3.00
CA GLY A 241 -0.37 1.21 1.97
C GLY A 241 -1.47 1.76 1.05
N PRO A 242 -2.53 2.39 1.56
CA PRO A 242 -3.59 3.02 0.76
C PRO A 242 -3.12 4.11 -0.21
N MET A 243 -2.04 4.83 0.10
CA MET A 243 -1.40 5.77 -0.84
C MET A 243 -0.98 5.07 -2.14
N HIS A 244 -0.40 3.87 -2.05
CA HIS A 244 0.01 3.11 -3.23
C HIS A 244 -1.19 2.59 -4.02
N LEU A 245 -2.32 2.28 -3.34
CA LEU A 245 -3.58 1.95 -4.02
C LEU A 245 -4.10 3.15 -4.82
N SER A 246 -4.07 4.36 -4.27
CA SER A 246 -4.46 5.55 -5.02
C SER A 246 -3.58 5.79 -6.26
N ALA A 247 -2.30 5.41 -6.20
CA ALA A 247 -1.40 5.49 -7.34
C ALA A 247 -1.75 4.48 -8.45
N VAL A 248 -2.21 3.26 -8.10
CA VAL A 248 -2.70 2.27 -9.09
C VAL A 248 -3.83 2.86 -9.93
N TYR A 249 -4.75 3.57 -9.28
CA TYR A 249 -5.96 4.10 -9.93
C TYR A 249 -5.84 5.57 -10.37
N LYS A 250 -4.63 6.14 -10.27
CA LYS A 250 -4.33 7.54 -10.68
C LYS A 250 -5.26 8.57 -10.03
N VAL A 251 -5.70 8.30 -8.80
CA VAL A 251 -6.58 9.19 -8.01
C VAL A 251 -5.84 10.49 -7.68
N LYS A 252 -6.52 11.62 -7.68
CA LYS A 252 -6.00 12.89 -7.18
C LYS A 252 -5.69 12.75 -5.69
N THR A 253 -4.41 12.80 -5.33
CA THR A 253 -3.97 12.43 -3.99
C THR A 253 -3.01 13.46 -3.40
N VAL A 254 -3.25 13.89 -2.17
CA VAL A 254 -2.25 14.62 -1.38
C VAL A 254 -1.70 13.70 -0.30
N VAL A 255 -0.39 13.52 -0.30
CA VAL A 255 0.32 12.62 0.62
C VAL A 255 1.11 13.45 1.64
N ILE A 256 0.95 13.09 2.90
CA ILE A 256 1.69 13.69 4.02
C ILE A 256 2.90 12.81 4.32
N PHE A 257 4.11 13.35 4.09
CA PHE A 257 5.37 12.71 4.42
C PHE A 257 6.00 13.32 5.66
N GLY A 258 6.43 12.47 6.57
CA GLY A 258 7.18 12.82 7.77
C GLY A 258 8.57 12.17 7.77
N PRO A 259 8.76 11.08 8.57
CA PRO A 259 10.08 10.52 8.86
C PRO A 259 10.73 9.74 7.72
N THR A 260 10.07 9.55 6.59
CA THR A 260 10.50 8.63 5.53
C THR A 260 10.99 9.34 4.26
N LYS A 261 11.83 8.64 3.49
CA LYS A 261 12.33 9.11 2.18
C LYS A 261 11.23 9.01 1.13
N PHE A 262 10.59 10.12 0.76
CA PHE A 262 9.54 10.13 -0.26
C PHE A 262 10.06 9.69 -1.64
N THR A 263 11.33 9.91 -1.96
CA THR A 263 11.95 9.47 -3.22
C THR A 263 11.88 7.95 -3.41
N GLN A 264 11.81 7.18 -2.31
CA GLN A 264 11.79 5.71 -2.35
C GLN A 264 10.37 5.12 -2.35
N THR A 265 9.38 5.87 -1.88
CA THR A 265 8.01 5.34 -1.66
C THR A 265 6.90 6.28 -2.12
N SER A 266 7.19 7.35 -2.85
CA SER A 266 6.16 8.25 -3.37
C SER A 266 5.12 7.50 -4.26
N PRO A 267 3.93 8.10 -4.51
CA PRO A 267 2.94 7.49 -5.40
C PRO A 267 3.49 7.26 -6.80
N TRP A 268 3.87 6.01 -7.10
CA TRP A 268 4.58 5.65 -8.32
C TRP A 268 3.81 6.04 -9.58
N GLN A 269 4.44 6.86 -10.44
CA GLN A 269 3.91 7.32 -11.72
C GLN A 269 2.49 7.93 -11.65
N ASN A 270 2.05 8.41 -10.49
CA ASN A 270 0.78 9.12 -10.38
C ASN A 270 0.99 10.63 -10.54
N GLN A 271 0.78 11.15 -11.75
CA GLN A 271 0.89 12.59 -12.05
C GLN A 271 -0.17 13.42 -11.32
N ASN A 272 -1.26 12.81 -10.87
CA ASN A 272 -2.32 13.42 -10.08
C ASN A 272 -2.02 13.40 -8.57
N ALA A 273 -0.80 13.06 -8.16
CA ALA A 273 -0.41 13.09 -6.76
C ALA A 273 0.47 14.32 -6.48
N ARG A 274 0.28 14.86 -5.27
CA ARG A 274 1.17 15.84 -4.65
C ARG A 274 1.58 15.33 -3.29
N TRP A 275 2.75 15.69 -2.82
CA TRP A 275 3.17 15.37 -1.47
C TRP A 275 3.64 16.60 -0.74
N VAL A 276 3.31 16.65 0.53
CA VAL A 276 3.67 17.72 1.45
C VAL A 276 4.58 17.18 2.54
N HIS A 277 5.64 17.89 2.82
CA HIS A 277 6.60 17.58 3.89
C HIS A 277 7.26 18.87 4.38
N LEU A 278 7.88 18.80 5.53
CA LEU A 278 8.79 19.83 6.04
C LEU A 278 10.24 19.40 5.76
N VAL A 279 11.13 20.37 5.73
CA VAL A 279 12.58 20.12 5.71
C VAL A 279 13.12 20.42 7.10
N LEU A 280 13.50 19.36 7.83
CA LEU A 280 14.06 19.44 9.18
C LEU A 280 15.39 18.67 9.24
N ALA A 281 16.33 19.14 10.05
CA ALA A 281 17.64 18.51 10.19
C ALA A 281 17.55 17.02 10.62
N CYS A 282 16.48 16.61 11.31
CA CYS A 282 16.26 15.23 11.72
C CYS A 282 15.55 14.36 10.66
N MET A 283 15.25 14.89 9.46
CA MET A 283 14.56 14.16 8.39
C MET A 283 15.51 13.79 7.24
N PRO A 284 15.30 12.61 6.63
CA PRO A 284 14.43 11.51 7.03
C PRO A 284 15.07 10.61 8.11
N CYS A 285 14.44 10.44 9.27
CA CYS A 285 15.01 9.61 10.35
C CYS A 285 14.69 8.10 10.20
N MET A 286 13.73 7.72 9.37
CA MET A 286 13.29 6.34 9.13
C MET A 286 12.85 5.57 10.38
N GLN A 287 12.44 6.26 11.46
CA GLN A 287 12.05 5.66 12.73
C GLN A 287 10.53 5.44 12.80
N LYS A 288 10.11 4.38 13.52
CA LYS A 288 8.69 4.05 13.73
C LYS A 288 7.99 4.97 14.73
N THR A 289 8.76 5.49 15.68
CA THR A 289 8.37 6.50 16.67
C THR A 289 9.37 7.63 16.61
N CYS A 290 8.95 8.85 16.94
CA CYS A 290 9.86 9.98 16.92
C CYS A 290 10.94 9.85 18.02
N PRO A 291 12.23 9.69 17.68
CA PRO A 291 13.30 9.52 18.67
C PRO A 291 13.53 10.77 19.51
N LEU A 292 13.24 11.94 18.96
CA LEU A 292 13.37 13.23 19.64
C LEU A 292 12.08 13.65 20.38
N LYS A 293 11.05 12.81 20.41
CA LYS A 293 9.75 13.01 21.07
C LYS A 293 8.94 14.25 20.66
N HIS A 294 9.51 15.21 19.91
CA HIS A 294 8.83 16.44 19.52
C HIS A 294 7.84 16.25 18.35
N HIS A 295 8.05 15.26 17.48
CA HIS A 295 7.22 14.92 16.31
C HIS A 295 6.92 16.10 15.36
N LYS A 296 7.82 17.08 15.27
CA LYS A 296 7.64 18.32 14.49
C LYS A 296 7.33 18.09 13.02
N CYS A 297 7.94 17.06 12.39
CA CYS A 297 7.69 16.74 10.97
C CYS A 297 6.21 16.50 10.63
N MET A 298 5.39 16.15 11.63
CA MET A 298 3.94 15.96 11.47
C MET A 298 3.15 17.09 12.16
N LYS A 299 3.52 17.47 13.39
CA LYS A 299 2.80 18.49 14.16
C LYS A 299 2.89 19.90 13.56
N ASP A 300 4.05 20.27 13.01
CA ASP A 300 4.26 21.62 12.46
C ASP A 300 3.83 21.72 10.99
N LEU A 301 3.56 20.61 10.32
CA LEU A 301 2.95 20.58 9.00
C LEU A 301 1.45 20.91 9.14
N LYS A 302 1.09 22.16 8.92
CA LYS A 302 -0.27 22.66 9.15
C LYS A 302 -1.24 22.29 8.03
N PRO A 303 -2.57 22.17 8.33
CA PRO A 303 -3.60 21.77 7.35
C PRO A 303 -3.67 22.66 6.11
N GLN A 304 -3.34 23.93 6.23
CA GLN A 304 -3.37 24.91 5.14
C GLN A 304 -2.56 24.43 3.92
N ARG A 305 -1.36 23.90 4.15
CA ARG A 305 -0.52 23.37 3.06
C ARG A 305 -1.17 22.21 2.33
N VAL A 306 -1.85 21.33 3.06
CA VAL A 306 -2.57 20.19 2.48
C VAL A 306 -3.80 20.68 1.70
N ILE A 307 -4.52 21.66 2.23
CA ILE A 307 -5.70 22.28 1.58
C ILE A 307 -5.30 22.98 0.28
N GLU A 308 -4.20 23.76 0.28
CA GLU A 308 -3.68 24.41 -0.92
C GLU A 308 -3.34 23.42 -2.02
N GLU A 309 -2.58 22.37 -1.70
CA GLU A 309 -2.24 21.33 -2.69
C GLU A 309 -3.47 20.56 -3.20
N ALA A 310 -4.45 20.34 -2.33
CA ALA A 310 -5.71 19.72 -2.71
C ALA A 310 -6.52 20.61 -3.67
N ARG A 311 -6.60 21.92 -3.40
CA ARG A 311 -7.26 22.89 -4.28
C ARG A 311 -6.56 22.97 -5.64
N ASN A 312 -5.22 23.02 -5.67
CA ASN A 312 -4.43 23.01 -6.89
C ASN A 312 -4.73 21.77 -7.75
N LEU A 313 -4.81 20.59 -7.13
CA LEU A 313 -5.18 19.34 -7.83
C LEU A 313 -6.62 19.37 -8.37
N LEU A 314 -7.53 20.01 -7.66
CA LEU A 314 -8.94 20.14 -8.06
C LEU A 314 -9.18 21.29 -9.04
N LYS A 315 -8.20 22.18 -9.24
CA LYS A 315 -8.31 23.42 -10.01
C LYS A 315 -9.39 24.38 -9.45
N LEU A 316 -9.39 24.55 -8.12
CA LEU A 316 -10.30 25.41 -7.36
C LEU A 316 -9.61 26.70 -6.89
#